data_5552ca1cfa25f111ed9a1d63a3f29d17
#
_entry.id   5552ca1cfa25f111ed9a1d63a3f29d17
#
_cell.length_a   1.000
_cell.length_b   1.000
_cell.length_c   1.000
_cell.angle_alpha   90.00
_cell.angle_beta   90.00
_cell.angle_gamma   90.00
#
_symmetry.space_group_name_H-M   'P 1'
#
loop_
_entity.id
_entity.type
_entity.pdbx_description
1 polymer ?
#
loop_
_entity_poly.entity_id
_entity_poly.type
_entity_poly.pdbx_seq_one_letter_code
_entity_poly.pdbx_strand_id
1 'polypeptide(L)'
;YGNPSTESTIKKMVSQGCTKIVFFPLYPQYAAPTTATANDQVFKSLMKLNWQPSIRIVPPYFDNYDFINAISASITTAYKKSKFKPQHLVLSYHGVPERYLMNGDPYHCQCQKTTRLIREKLNWKESELTTAFQSKFGPEKWVGPATVDLVADLAKSGKESIAIIAPSFASDCVETLEEICGEISESFIEAGGKDFLYIPCLNDDKAHIDMFFKIIKKELLGWI
;
A
#
# COMPACT_ATOMS: atom_id res chain seq x y z
N TYR A 1 6.27 -11.28 -14.87
CA TYR A 1 6.37 -10.06 -15.66
C TYR A 1 7.69 -9.37 -15.34
N GLY A 2 8.33 -8.78 -16.34
CA GLY A 2 9.52 -7.98 -16.19
C GLY A 2 10.83 -8.77 -16.03
N ASN A 3 11.91 -8.02 -16.15
CA ASN A 3 13.28 -8.49 -15.96
C ASN A 3 13.98 -7.63 -14.90
N PRO A 4 14.77 -8.26 -13.99
CA PRO A 4 15.03 -9.70 -13.88
C PRO A 4 13.83 -10.48 -13.35
N SER A 5 13.61 -11.71 -13.85
CA SER A 5 12.56 -12.58 -13.34
C SER A 5 12.93 -13.14 -11.96
N THR A 6 11.92 -13.55 -11.16
CA THR A 6 12.14 -14.23 -9.86
C THR A 6 13.03 -15.45 -10.02
N GLU A 7 12.77 -16.29 -11.04
CA GLU A 7 13.55 -17.49 -11.31
C GLU A 7 15.00 -17.18 -11.63
N SER A 8 15.26 -16.21 -12.54
CA SER A 8 16.62 -15.83 -12.90
C SER A 8 17.39 -15.24 -11.72
N THR A 9 16.71 -14.45 -10.88
CA THR A 9 17.31 -13.85 -9.68
C THR A 9 17.69 -14.90 -8.64
N ILE A 10 16.80 -15.85 -8.34
CA ILE A 10 17.08 -16.94 -7.40
C ILE A 10 18.25 -17.81 -7.92
N LYS A 11 18.24 -18.19 -9.20
CA LYS A 11 19.35 -18.92 -9.82
C LYS A 11 20.68 -18.18 -9.70
N LYS A 12 20.68 -16.88 -9.95
CA LYS A 12 21.88 -16.02 -9.80
C LYS A 12 22.38 -16.02 -8.35
N MET A 13 21.50 -15.82 -7.37
CA MET A 13 21.89 -15.83 -5.95
C MET A 13 22.46 -17.18 -5.55
N VAL A 14 21.86 -18.29 -5.96
CA VAL A 14 22.36 -19.65 -5.71
C VAL A 14 23.73 -19.87 -6.34
N SER A 15 23.94 -19.45 -7.59
CA SER A 15 25.25 -19.55 -8.27
C SER A 15 26.35 -18.70 -7.62
N GLN A 16 25.97 -17.67 -6.88
CA GLN A 16 26.87 -16.83 -6.08
C GLN A 16 27.13 -17.39 -4.67
N GLY A 17 26.60 -18.59 -4.37
CA GLY A 17 26.82 -19.26 -3.08
C GLY A 17 25.82 -18.87 -1.98
N CYS A 18 24.74 -18.16 -2.30
CA CYS A 18 23.71 -17.84 -1.30
C CYS A 18 22.97 -19.11 -0.88
N THR A 19 23.12 -19.50 0.38
CA THR A 19 22.44 -20.66 0.99
C THR A 19 21.17 -20.27 1.76
N LYS A 20 20.97 -18.97 2.01
CA LYS A 20 19.85 -18.38 2.74
C LYS A 20 19.37 -17.14 2.00
N ILE A 21 18.09 -17.04 1.73
CA ILE A 21 17.47 -15.94 0.99
C ILE A 21 16.27 -15.41 1.77
N VAL A 22 16.20 -14.10 1.98
CA VAL A 22 15.00 -13.42 2.46
C VAL A 22 14.26 -12.86 1.24
N PHE A 23 12.98 -13.22 1.10
CA PHE A 23 12.07 -12.65 0.11
C PHE A 23 11.14 -11.65 0.77
N PHE A 24 11.12 -10.42 0.27
CA PHE A 24 10.35 -9.34 0.84
C PHE A 24 9.34 -8.79 -0.20
N PRO A 25 8.10 -9.27 -0.20
CA PRO A 25 7.03 -8.62 -0.96
C PRO A 25 6.79 -7.21 -0.44
N LEU A 26 6.90 -6.19 -1.28
CA LEU A 26 6.73 -4.79 -0.87
C LEU A 26 5.25 -4.37 -0.85
N TYR A 27 4.39 -5.25 -0.37
CA TYR A 27 2.97 -5.03 -0.16
C TYR A 27 2.68 -5.04 1.34
N PRO A 28 2.36 -3.87 1.95
CA PRO A 28 2.07 -3.81 3.38
C PRO A 28 0.91 -4.71 3.79
N GLN A 29 -0.19 -4.68 3.03
CA GLN A 29 -1.36 -5.53 3.22
C GLN A 29 -1.28 -6.76 2.32
N TYR A 30 -1.62 -7.92 2.86
CA TYR A 30 -1.71 -9.16 2.08
C TYR A 30 -2.92 -9.10 1.14
N ALA A 31 -2.72 -9.52 -0.09
CA ALA A 31 -3.80 -9.86 -1.00
C ALA A 31 -3.41 -11.05 -1.89
N ALA A 32 -4.38 -11.86 -2.30
CA ALA A 32 -4.15 -12.99 -3.20
C ALA A 32 -3.51 -12.55 -4.54
N PRO A 33 -3.95 -11.46 -5.20
CA PRO A 33 -3.35 -11.01 -6.46
C PRO A 33 -1.95 -10.38 -6.30
N THR A 34 -1.50 -10.08 -5.09
CA THR A 34 -0.19 -9.46 -4.83
C THR A 34 0.74 -10.39 -4.07
N THR A 35 0.64 -10.42 -2.74
CA THR A 35 1.55 -11.20 -1.88
C THR A 35 1.53 -12.68 -2.19
N ALA A 36 0.34 -13.30 -2.35
CA ALA A 36 0.28 -14.72 -2.66
C ALA A 36 0.87 -15.02 -4.04
N THR A 37 0.53 -14.23 -5.06
CA THR A 37 1.07 -14.37 -6.42
C THR A 37 2.60 -14.23 -6.44
N ALA A 38 3.14 -13.28 -5.68
CA ALA A 38 4.59 -13.10 -5.56
C ALA A 38 5.25 -14.31 -4.87
N ASN A 39 4.65 -14.83 -3.79
CA ASN A 39 5.11 -16.03 -3.09
C ASN A 39 5.08 -17.27 -4.00
N ASP A 40 4.00 -17.43 -4.77
CA ASP A 40 3.86 -18.52 -5.75
C ASP A 40 5.01 -18.54 -6.76
N GLN A 41 5.44 -17.37 -7.25
CA GLN A 41 6.58 -17.29 -8.19
C GLN A 41 7.88 -17.73 -7.53
N VAL A 42 8.10 -17.40 -6.25
CA VAL A 42 9.26 -17.88 -5.49
C VAL A 42 9.21 -19.41 -5.33
N PHE A 43 8.08 -19.96 -4.88
CA PHE A 43 7.93 -21.40 -4.69
C PHE A 43 8.09 -22.18 -6.01
N LYS A 44 7.45 -21.72 -7.08
CA LYS A 44 7.60 -22.34 -8.42
C LYS A 44 9.05 -22.29 -8.90
N SER A 45 9.79 -21.23 -8.59
CA SER A 45 11.20 -21.11 -8.96
C SER A 45 12.10 -22.05 -8.15
N LEU A 46 11.84 -22.18 -6.84
CA LEU A 46 12.56 -23.12 -5.96
C LEU A 46 12.33 -24.58 -6.37
N MET A 47 11.10 -24.96 -6.71
CA MET A 47 10.76 -26.33 -7.13
C MET A 47 11.53 -26.81 -8.37
N LYS A 48 12.09 -25.90 -9.16
CA LYS A 48 12.91 -26.20 -10.35
C LYS A 48 14.39 -26.45 -10.01
N LEU A 49 14.81 -26.25 -8.76
CA LEU A 49 16.18 -26.41 -8.33
C LEU A 49 16.41 -27.79 -7.72
N ASN A 50 17.50 -28.49 -8.12
CA ASN A 50 17.91 -29.73 -7.47
C ASN A 50 18.37 -29.51 -6.03
N TRP A 51 18.98 -28.34 -5.74
CA TRP A 51 19.34 -27.88 -4.41
C TRP A 51 18.66 -26.57 -4.11
N GLN A 52 17.91 -26.50 -3.03
CA GLN A 52 17.14 -25.34 -2.66
C GLN A 52 17.80 -24.61 -1.48
N PRO A 53 18.03 -23.29 -1.57
CA PRO A 53 18.45 -22.50 -0.42
C PRO A 53 17.33 -22.43 0.64
N SER A 54 17.71 -22.20 1.89
CA SER A 54 16.73 -21.84 2.92
C SER A 54 16.08 -20.49 2.57
N ILE A 55 14.76 -20.41 2.70
CA ILE A 55 14.04 -19.17 2.38
C ILE A 55 13.22 -18.71 3.58
N ARG A 56 13.19 -17.39 3.79
CA ARG A 56 12.23 -16.71 4.67
C ARG A 56 11.45 -15.71 3.85
N ILE A 57 10.15 -15.67 4.06
CA ILE A 57 9.26 -14.70 3.43
C ILE A 57 8.86 -13.70 4.50
N VAL A 58 9.10 -12.42 4.25
CA VAL A 58 8.65 -11.34 5.15
C VAL A 58 7.13 -11.34 5.18
N PRO A 59 6.51 -11.44 6.37
CA PRO A 59 5.05 -11.37 6.47
C PRO A 59 4.51 -9.97 6.12
N PRO A 60 3.22 -9.83 5.82
CA PRO A 60 2.56 -8.54 5.67
C PRO A 60 2.84 -7.64 6.87
N TYR A 61 3.13 -6.36 6.60
CA TYR A 61 3.58 -5.41 7.63
C TYR A 61 2.61 -4.24 7.82
N PHE A 62 1.34 -4.46 7.50
CA PHE A 62 0.24 -3.48 7.52
C PHE A 62 -0.01 -2.82 8.88
N ASP A 63 0.41 -3.44 9.98
CA ASP A 63 0.32 -2.94 11.35
C ASP A 63 1.68 -2.72 12.02
N ASN A 64 2.76 -2.80 11.24
CA ASN A 64 4.11 -2.57 11.74
C ASN A 64 4.26 -1.13 12.27
N TYR A 65 4.82 -0.98 13.47
CA TYR A 65 4.96 0.31 14.14
C TYR A 65 5.75 1.33 13.31
N ASP A 66 6.88 0.92 12.69
CA ASP A 66 7.70 1.81 11.88
C ASP A 66 6.99 2.22 10.58
N PHE A 67 6.20 1.31 9.98
CA PHE A 67 5.35 1.61 8.82
C PHE A 67 4.29 2.67 9.15
N ILE A 68 3.54 2.45 10.23
CA ILE A 68 2.51 3.41 10.68
C ILE A 68 3.13 4.76 11.00
N ASN A 69 4.31 4.78 11.65
CA ASN A 69 5.03 6.02 11.93
C ASN A 69 5.48 6.75 10.66
N ALA A 70 6.04 6.04 9.68
CA ALA A 70 6.49 6.63 8.42
C ALA A 70 5.33 7.29 7.66
N ILE A 71 4.19 6.57 7.50
CA ILE A 71 2.99 7.11 6.86
C ILE A 71 2.44 8.32 7.65
N SER A 72 2.33 8.22 8.97
CA SER A 72 1.80 9.32 9.79
C SER A 72 2.69 10.57 9.75
N ALA A 73 4.01 10.38 9.70
CA ALA A 73 4.98 11.47 9.55
C ALA A 73 4.89 12.13 8.17
N SER A 74 4.71 11.34 7.09
CA SER A 74 4.48 11.84 5.73
C SER A 74 3.22 12.71 5.68
N ILE A 75 2.08 12.22 6.21
CA ILE A 75 0.82 12.97 6.31
C ILE A 75 1.05 14.30 7.06
N THR A 76 1.67 14.25 8.24
CA THR A 76 1.92 15.45 9.06
C THR A 76 2.80 16.46 8.32
N THR A 77 3.80 15.98 7.60
CA THR A 77 4.72 16.83 6.82
C THR A 77 4.01 17.47 5.64
N ALA A 78 3.18 16.72 4.92
CA ALA A 78 2.41 17.22 3.80
C ALA A 78 1.41 18.30 4.23
N TYR A 79 0.69 18.07 5.35
CA TYR A 79 -0.25 19.06 5.91
C TYR A 79 0.47 20.35 6.34
N LYS A 80 1.68 20.27 6.91
CA LYS A 80 2.48 21.45 7.27
C LYS A 80 2.98 22.24 6.07
N LYS A 81 3.28 21.58 4.96
CA LYS A 81 3.78 22.20 3.73
C LYS A 81 2.66 22.71 2.82
N SER A 82 1.45 22.22 3.01
CA SER A 82 0.31 22.62 2.20
C SER A 82 -0.03 24.10 2.37
N LYS A 83 -0.45 24.74 1.28
CA LYS A 83 -0.93 26.14 1.26
C LYS A 83 -2.35 26.28 1.86
N PHE A 84 -3.04 25.18 2.05
CA PHE A 84 -4.39 25.11 2.63
C PHE A 84 -4.44 24.01 3.68
N LYS A 85 -5.44 24.01 4.53
CA LYS A 85 -5.68 22.95 5.52
C LYS A 85 -6.73 21.98 4.98
N PRO A 86 -6.36 20.75 4.59
CA PRO A 86 -7.34 19.77 4.17
C PRO A 86 -8.36 19.49 5.28
N GLN A 87 -9.64 19.46 4.91
CA GLN A 87 -10.76 19.23 5.83
C GLN A 87 -11.03 17.74 6.06
N HIS A 88 -10.51 16.88 5.17
CA HIS A 88 -10.68 15.43 5.26
C HIS A 88 -9.50 14.73 4.62
N LEU A 89 -9.11 13.58 5.19
CA LEU A 89 -8.09 12.70 4.62
C LEU A 89 -8.75 11.42 4.07
N VAL A 90 -8.49 11.09 2.83
CA VAL A 90 -8.86 9.80 2.24
C VAL A 90 -7.63 8.90 2.18
N LEU A 91 -7.72 7.71 2.78
CA LEU A 91 -6.73 6.67 2.60
C LEU A 91 -7.23 5.74 1.50
N SER A 92 -6.68 5.91 0.30
CA SER A 92 -7.06 5.17 -0.88
C SER A 92 -6.19 3.91 -1.04
N TYR A 93 -6.81 2.76 -1.08
CA TYR A 93 -6.17 1.47 -1.30
C TYR A 93 -6.58 0.92 -2.68
N HIS A 94 -5.76 0.07 -3.29
CA HIS A 94 -6.21 -0.61 -4.50
C HIS A 94 -7.41 -1.50 -4.18
N GLY A 95 -8.48 -1.39 -4.96
CA GLY A 95 -9.66 -2.24 -4.80
C GLY A 95 -9.38 -3.70 -5.10
N VAL A 96 -10.23 -4.56 -4.59
CA VAL A 96 -10.30 -5.98 -4.96
C VAL A 96 -11.77 -6.40 -5.08
N PRO A 97 -12.13 -7.37 -5.92
CA PRO A 97 -13.48 -7.92 -5.94
C PRO A 97 -13.89 -8.47 -4.57
N GLU A 98 -15.15 -8.23 -4.15
CA GLU A 98 -15.68 -8.72 -2.86
C GLU A 98 -15.52 -10.24 -2.68
N ARG A 99 -15.52 -11.01 -3.76
CA ARG A 99 -15.33 -12.47 -3.69
C ARG A 99 -14.01 -12.87 -3.03
N TYR A 100 -12.95 -12.03 -3.10
CA TYR A 100 -11.69 -12.30 -2.37
C TYR A 100 -11.93 -12.28 -0.86
N LEU A 101 -12.62 -11.24 -0.37
CA LEU A 101 -12.98 -11.13 1.05
C LEU A 101 -13.85 -12.32 1.49
N MET A 102 -14.86 -12.69 0.70
CA MET A 102 -15.74 -13.82 1.00
C MET A 102 -15.01 -15.17 1.00
N ASN A 103 -13.91 -15.28 0.26
CA ASN A 103 -13.05 -16.45 0.22
C ASN A 103 -11.93 -16.42 1.30
N GLY A 104 -11.97 -15.46 2.23
CA GLY A 104 -11.05 -15.40 3.36
C GLY A 104 -9.77 -14.59 3.11
N ASP A 105 -9.68 -13.80 2.03
CA ASP A 105 -8.56 -12.87 1.84
C ASP A 105 -8.65 -11.75 2.90
N PRO A 106 -7.59 -11.53 3.71
CA PRO A 106 -7.63 -10.58 4.81
C PRO A 106 -7.42 -9.12 4.38
N TYR A 107 -7.23 -8.84 3.08
CA TYR A 107 -6.82 -7.54 2.55
C TYR A 107 -7.65 -6.38 3.08
N HIS A 108 -8.97 -6.47 2.93
CA HIS A 108 -9.89 -5.42 3.38
C HIS A 108 -9.73 -5.13 4.89
N CYS A 109 -9.67 -6.19 5.72
CA CYS A 109 -9.49 -6.04 7.17
C CYS A 109 -8.14 -5.41 7.50
N GLN A 110 -7.08 -5.76 6.78
CA GLN A 110 -5.74 -5.19 6.96
C GLN A 110 -5.70 -3.71 6.56
N CYS A 111 -6.37 -3.31 5.47
CA CYS A 111 -6.51 -1.90 5.08
C CYS A 111 -7.23 -1.09 6.17
N GLN A 112 -8.35 -1.60 6.69
CA GLN A 112 -9.09 -0.97 7.78
C GLN A 112 -8.23 -0.85 9.05
N LYS A 113 -7.45 -1.87 9.39
CA LYS A 113 -6.54 -1.83 10.54
C LYS A 113 -5.43 -0.80 10.34
N THR A 114 -4.82 -0.73 9.15
CA THR A 114 -3.81 0.29 8.82
C THR A 114 -4.40 1.70 9.00
N THR A 115 -5.58 1.96 8.44
CA THR A 115 -6.27 3.25 8.58
C THR A 115 -6.53 3.60 10.04
N ARG A 116 -7.03 2.65 10.83
CA ARG A 116 -7.29 2.86 12.26
C ARG A 116 -6.01 3.21 13.03
N LEU A 117 -4.92 2.48 12.79
CA LEU A 117 -3.63 2.73 13.46
C LEU A 117 -3.02 4.09 13.08
N ILE A 118 -3.16 4.51 11.81
CA ILE A 118 -2.74 5.85 11.37
C ILE A 118 -3.59 6.91 12.08
N ARG A 119 -4.91 6.74 12.16
CA ARG A 119 -5.82 7.64 12.87
C ARG A 119 -5.43 7.79 14.34
N GLU A 120 -5.23 6.67 15.03
CA GLU A 120 -4.81 6.64 16.44
C GLU A 120 -3.46 7.36 16.62
N LYS A 121 -2.49 7.12 15.71
CA LYS A 121 -1.17 7.76 15.75
C LYS A 121 -1.24 9.26 15.55
N LEU A 122 -2.13 9.75 14.69
CA LEU A 122 -2.35 11.17 14.42
C LEU A 122 -3.24 11.82 15.51
N ASN A 123 -3.84 11.05 16.39
CA ASN A 123 -4.82 11.48 17.39
C ASN A 123 -6.02 12.21 16.73
N TRP A 124 -6.50 11.68 15.60
CA TRP A 124 -7.61 12.23 14.84
C TRP A 124 -8.92 11.50 15.15
N LYS A 125 -10.03 12.22 14.95
CA LYS A 125 -11.38 11.65 15.07
C LYS A 125 -11.70 10.80 13.85
N GLU A 126 -12.64 9.88 14.00
CA GLU A 126 -13.11 9.03 12.90
C GLU A 126 -13.71 9.84 11.75
N SER A 127 -14.34 10.98 12.05
CA SER A 127 -14.93 11.89 11.07
C SER A 127 -13.90 12.68 10.23
N GLU A 128 -12.61 12.62 10.54
CA GLU A 128 -11.55 13.38 9.86
C GLU A 128 -10.88 12.60 8.74
N LEU A 129 -11.12 11.27 8.67
CA LEU A 129 -10.53 10.43 7.63
C LEU A 129 -11.42 9.24 7.26
N THR A 130 -11.26 8.73 6.03
CA THR A 130 -12.03 7.61 5.50
C THR A 130 -11.15 6.66 4.69
N THR A 131 -11.37 5.35 4.85
CA THR A 131 -10.82 4.32 3.96
C THR A 131 -11.64 4.26 2.68
N ALA A 132 -10.99 4.25 1.53
CA ALA A 132 -11.61 4.06 0.23
C ALA A 132 -10.78 3.13 -0.66
N PHE A 133 -11.36 2.69 -1.78
CA PHE A 133 -10.74 1.75 -2.68
C PHE A 133 -10.81 2.25 -4.12
N GLN A 134 -9.66 2.30 -4.79
CA GLN A 134 -9.49 2.78 -6.16
C GLN A 134 -9.32 1.64 -7.18
N SER A 135 -9.15 1.97 -8.45
CA SER A 135 -8.80 1.06 -9.55
C SER A 135 -9.85 -0.04 -9.79
N LYS A 136 -11.13 0.27 -9.57
CA LYS A 136 -12.22 -0.63 -9.87
C LYS A 136 -12.39 -0.79 -11.39
N PHE A 137 -12.44 -2.03 -11.85
CA PHE A 137 -12.73 -2.33 -13.27
C PHE A 137 -13.61 -3.56 -13.44
N GLY A 138 -14.31 -3.61 -14.59
CA GLY A 138 -15.19 -4.73 -14.92
C GLY A 138 -16.50 -4.76 -14.12
N PRO A 139 -17.37 -5.76 -14.37
CA PRO A 139 -18.74 -5.79 -13.88
C PRO A 139 -18.90 -6.38 -12.48
N GLU A 140 -17.83 -6.96 -11.90
CA GLU A 140 -17.91 -7.56 -10.56
C GLU A 140 -18.17 -6.52 -9.47
N LYS A 141 -18.72 -6.98 -8.36
CA LYS A 141 -18.83 -6.16 -7.15
C LYS A 141 -17.46 -6.10 -6.44
N TRP A 142 -17.00 -4.88 -6.16
CA TRP A 142 -15.73 -4.61 -5.51
C TRP A 142 -15.94 -4.09 -4.09
N VAL A 143 -14.92 -4.27 -3.24
CA VAL A 143 -14.89 -3.64 -1.91
C VAL A 143 -14.97 -2.12 -2.05
N GLY A 144 -15.64 -1.47 -1.10
CA GLY A 144 -15.91 -0.05 -1.19
C GLY A 144 -15.76 0.67 0.16
N PRO A 145 -16.03 1.97 0.16
CA PRO A 145 -16.49 2.82 -0.95
C PRO A 145 -15.43 3.01 -2.04
N ALA A 146 -15.86 3.21 -3.31
CA ALA A 146 -14.94 3.58 -4.38
C ALA A 146 -14.38 4.99 -4.12
N THR A 147 -13.08 5.18 -4.34
CA THR A 147 -12.42 6.46 -4.02
C THR A 147 -13.00 7.61 -4.85
N VAL A 148 -13.24 7.39 -6.13
CA VAL A 148 -13.82 8.41 -7.04
C VAL A 148 -15.20 8.86 -6.61
N ASP A 149 -16.05 7.93 -6.17
CA ASP A 149 -17.40 8.26 -5.69
C ASP A 149 -17.33 8.99 -4.34
N LEU A 150 -16.50 8.51 -3.41
CA LEU A 150 -16.31 9.10 -2.09
C LEU A 150 -15.86 10.56 -2.17
N VAL A 151 -14.89 10.89 -3.02
CA VAL A 151 -14.40 12.28 -3.11
C VAL A 151 -15.46 13.21 -3.68
N ALA A 152 -16.25 12.77 -4.66
CA ALA A 152 -17.38 13.52 -5.18
C ALA A 152 -18.45 13.77 -4.11
N ASP A 153 -18.76 12.76 -3.29
CA ASP A 153 -19.73 12.90 -2.19
C ASP A 153 -19.20 13.81 -1.08
N LEU A 154 -17.91 13.78 -0.77
CA LEU A 154 -17.29 14.73 0.16
C LEU A 154 -17.44 16.17 -0.33
N ALA A 155 -17.16 16.45 -1.62
CA ALA A 155 -17.35 17.78 -2.20
C ALA A 155 -18.82 18.22 -2.13
N LYS A 156 -19.77 17.37 -2.55
CA LYS A 156 -21.23 17.65 -2.48
C LYS A 156 -21.70 17.88 -1.04
N SER A 157 -21.06 17.26 -0.05
CA SER A 157 -21.37 17.48 1.38
C SER A 157 -20.75 18.77 1.95
N GLY A 158 -20.09 19.58 1.13
CA GLY A 158 -19.51 20.86 1.50
C GLY A 158 -18.04 20.82 1.94
N LYS A 159 -17.33 19.72 1.70
CA LYS A 159 -15.88 19.69 1.88
C LYS A 159 -15.21 20.38 0.70
N GLU A 160 -14.64 21.55 0.95
CA GLU A 160 -13.96 22.35 -0.07
C GLU A 160 -12.52 21.90 -0.33
N SER A 161 -11.89 21.21 0.65
CA SER A 161 -10.49 20.76 0.54
C SER A 161 -10.29 19.38 1.14
N ILE A 162 -9.58 18.49 0.42
CA ILE A 162 -9.24 17.15 0.88
C ILE A 162 -7.77 16.83 0.66
N ALA A 163 -7.28 15.82 1.40
CA ALA A 163 -6.01 15.17 1.11
C ALA A 163 -6.23 13.68 0.80
N ILE A 164 -5.39 13.11 -0.06
CA ILE A 164 -5.38 11.67 -0.35
C ILE A 164 -3.97 11.11 -0.19
N ILE A 165 -3.87 9.92 0.38
CA ILE A 165 -2.67 9.10 0.44
C ILE A 165 -3.01 7.65 0.08
N ALA A 166 -2.07 6.93 -0.53
CA ALA A 166 -2.22 5.53 -0.94
C ALA A 166 -1.31 4.58 -0.13
N PRO A 167 -1.71 4.13 1.09
CA PRO A 167 -0.82 3.39 2.00
C PRO A 167 -0.52 1.96 1.56
N SER A 168 -1.16 1.42 0.54
CA SER A 168 -0.84 0.09 -0.02
C SER A 168 0.31 0.10 -1.02
N PHE A 169 0.73 1.29 -1.46
CA PHE A 169 1.77 1.45 -2.46
C PHE A 169 3.10 1.85 -1.82
N ALA A 170 4.15 1.06 -2.05
CA ALA A 170 5.48 1.37 -1.55
C ALA A 170 6.12 2.56 -2.28
N SER A 171 5.79 2.73 -3.56
CA SER A 171 6.26 3.83 -4.40
C SER A 171 5.15 4.34 -5.31
N ASP A 172 5.30 5.58 -5.77
CA ASP A 172 4.41 6.16 -6.76
C ASP A 172 4.46 5.37 -8.07
N CYS A 173 3.30 5.23 -8.69
CA CYS A 173 3.08 4.47 -9.91
C CYS A 173 1.92 5.10 -10.70
N VAL A 174 1.48 4.45 -11.77
CA VAL A 174 0.39 4.96 -12.61
C VAL A 174 -0.91 5.14 -11.82
N GLU A 175 -1.22 4.22 -10.91
CA GLU A 175 -2.41 4.27 -10.07
C GLU A 175 -2.39 5.41 -9.05
N THR A 176 -1.22 5.99 -8.77
CA THR A 176 -1.12 7.15 -7.87
C THR A 176 -0.95 8.45 -8.64
N LEU A 177 -0.17 8.46 -9.71
CA LEU A 177 0.16 9.69 -10.44
C LEU A 177 -0.88 10.06 -11.51
N GLU A 178 -1.55 9.09 -12.13
CA GLU A 178 -2.60 9.34 -13.11
C GLU A 178 -4.00 9.18 -12.50
N GLU A 179 -4.28 8.08 -11.83
CA GLU A 179 -5.62 7.85 -11.28
C GLU A 179 -5.94 8.81 -10.13
N ILE A 180 -5.06 8.94 -9.11
CA ILE A 180 -5.35 9.84 -7.98
C ILE A 180 -5.18 11.30 -8.37
N CYS A 181 -4.05 11.68 -8.99
CA CYS A 181 -3.76 13.08 -9.32
C CYS A 181 -4.53 13.59 -10.55
N GLY A 182 -5.02 12.70 -11.41
CA GLY A 182 -5.89 13.01 -12.55
C GLY A 182 -7.36 12.74 -12.20
N GLU A 183 -7.86 11.56 -12.54
CA GLU A 183 -9.28 11.19 -12.51
C GLU A 183 -9.97 11.50 -11.16
N ILE A 184 -9.37 11.07 -10.04
CA ILE A 184 -9.97 11.25 -8.71
C ILE A 184 -9.94 12.74 -8.30
N SER A 185 -8.85 13.44 -8.60
CA SER A 185 -8.75 14.88 -8.34
C SER A 185 -9.77 15.66 -9.17
N GLU A 186 -9.92 15.37 -10.47
CA GLU A 186 -10.89 15.97 -11.36
C GLU A 186 -12.32 15.75 -10.85
N SER A 187 -12.66 14.51 -10.48
CA SER A 187 -13.98 14.18 -9.90
C SER A 187 -14.30 14.99 -8.64
N PHE A 188 -13.31 15.23 -7.77
CA PHE A 188 -13.51 16.10 -6.59
C PHE A 188 -13.79 17.55 -6.98
N ILE A 189 -13.01 18.11 -7.90
CA ILE A 189 -13.15 19.51 -8.35
C ILE A 189 -14.48 19.69 -9.10
N GLU A 190 -14.84 18.81 -10.02
CA GLU A 190 -16.10 18.86 -10.76
C GLU A 190 -17.33 18.77 -9.84
N ALA A 191 -17.21 18.04 -8.74
CA ALA A 191 -18.28 17.93 -7.73
C ALA A 191 -18.39 19.18 -6.81
N GLY A 192 -17.54 20.19 -6.98
CA GLY A 192 -17.56 21.45 -6.23
C GLY A 192 -16.47 21.64 -5.20
N GLY A 193 -15.52 20.71 -5.12
CA GLY A 193 -14.28 20.85 -4.34
C GLY A 193 -13.38 21.95 -4.92
N LYS A 194 -12.47 22.48 -4.09
CA LYS A 194 -11.56 23.57 -4.48
C LYS A 194 -10.10 23.19 -4.44
N ASP A 195 -9.69 22.54 -3.36
CA ASP A 195 -8.28 22.24 -3.09
C ASP A 195 -8.07 20.75 -2.87
N PHE A 196 -7.15 20.16 -3.64
CA PHE A 196 -6.80 18.74 -3.58
C PHE A 196 -5.33 18.57 -3.26
N LEU A 197 -5.00 17.82 -2.20
CA LEU A 197 -3.64 17.50 -1.82
C LEU A 197 -3.37 16.01 -2.01
N TYR A 198 -2.57 15.65 -3.01
CA TYR A 198 -1.99 14.32 -3.06
C TYR A 198 -0.76 14.26 -2.14
N ILE A 199 -0.71 13.25 -1.27
CA ILE A 199 0.44 12.95 -0.43
C ILE A 199 1.18 11.79 -1.08
N PRO A 200 2.42 12.00 -1.60
CA PRO A 200 3.19 10.97 -2.28
C PRO A 200 3.37 9.71 -1.44
N CYS A 201 3.50 8.57 -2.10
CA CYS A 201 3.96 7.35 -1.46
C CYS A 201 5.30 7.56 -0.76
N LEU A 202 5.69 6.64 0.11
CA LEU A 202 6.95 6.80 0.87
C LEU A 202 8.19 6.73 -0.03
N ASN A 203 8.11 6.12 -1.21
CA ASN A 203 9.20 6.05 -2.19
C ASN A 203 10.53 5.63 -1.53
N ASP A 204 11.60 6.40 -1.77
CA ASP A 204 12.92 6.21 -1.19
C ASP A 204 13.18 7.09 0.06
N ASP A 205 12.14 7.61 0.67
CA ASP A 205 12.25 8.38 1.91
C ASP A 205 13.05 7.61 2.98
N LYS A 206 13.91 8.33 3.69
CA LYS A 206 14.78 7.74 4.73
C LYS A 206 13.99 6.91 5.75
N ALA A 207 12.81 7.39 6.18
CA ALA A 207 11.97 6.66 7.14
C ALA A 207 11.47 5.32 6.58
N HIS A 208 11.18 5.26 5.26
CA HIS A 208 10.77 4.04 4.57
C HIS A 208 11.92 3.05 4.47
N ILE A 209 13.10 3.52 4.06
CA ILE A 209 14.30 2.68 3.97
C ILE A 209 14.72 2.16 5.35
N ASP A 210 14.70 3.01 6.39
CA ASP A 210 14.97 2.60 7.77
C ASP A 210 13.98 1.53 8.27
N MET A 211 12.70 1.64 7.91
CA MET A 211 11.68 0.65 8.20
C MET A 211 12.00 -0.70 7.52
N PHE A 212 12.31 -0.71 6.22
CA PHE A 212 12.69 -1.91 5.50
C PHE A 212 13.92 -2.58 6.13
N PHE A 213 14.94 -1.77 6.46
CA PHE A 213 16.13 -2.26 7.14
C PHE A 213 15.79 -2.98 8.45
N LYS A 214 14.93 -2.40 9.29
CA LYS A 214 14.53 -2.99 10.57
C LYS A 214 13.76 -4.30 10.38
N ILE A 215 12.83 -4.34 9.43
CA ILE A 215 12.05 -5.55 9.10
C ILE A 215 13.00 -6.66 8.62
N ILE A 216 13.88 -6.36 7.66
CA ILE A 216 14.85 -7.33 7.13
C ILE A 216 15.79 -7.81 8.23
N LYS A 217 16.32 -6.91 9.06
CA LYS A 217 17.20 -7.27 10.18
C LYS A 217 16.53 -8.24 11.16
N LYS A 218 15.24 -8.06 11.43
CA LYS A 218 14.46 -8.99 12.26
C LYS A 218 14.36 -10.37 11.61
N GLU A 219 14.12 -10.44 10.31
CA GLU A 219 14.04 -11.71 9.58
C GLU A 219 15.38 -12.43 9.43
N LEU A 220 16.49 -11.71 9.58
CA LEU A 220 17.84 -12.28 9.54
C LEU A 220 18.30 -12.86 10.89
N LEU A 221 17.55 -12.65 12.00
CA LEU A 221 17.93 -13.17 13.32
C LEU A 221 18.14 -14.71 13.28
N GLY A 222 19.29 -15.14 13.78
CA GLY A 222 19.70 -16.54 13.74
C GLY A 222 20.19 -17.06 12.37
N TRP A 223 20.29 -16.16 11.38
CA TRP A 223 20.92 -16.44 10.09
C TRP A 223 22.27 -15.77 9.92
N ILE A 224 22.48 -14.68 10.64
CA ILE A 224 23.72 -13.90 10.75
C ILE A 224 24.07 -13.73 12.22
#